data_aab73db0eebfcbd8e3aa82fac6d3729a
#
_entry.id   aab73db0eebfcbd8e3aa82fac6d3729a
#
_cell.length_a   1.000
_cell.length_b   1.000
_cell.length_c   1.000
_cell.angle_alpha   90.00
_cell.angle_beta   90.00
_cell.angle_gamma   90.00
#
_symmetry.space_group_name_H-M   'P 1'
#
loop_
_entity.id
_entity.type
_entity.pdbx_description
1 polymer ?
#
loop_
_entity_poly.entity_id
_entity_poly.type
_entity_poly.pdbx_seq_one_letter_code
_entity_poly.pdbx_strand_id
1 'polypeptide(L)'
;MNDDILNFEKEKLISISKMKSDSKMKDLSKEWFELSFEHRYPYNFSWLGLPIIQYPQDIIAIQEIIWQTQPKTIIETGIARGGSLIFYSSLIKLMGNGGKVIGIDIDIRKHNRSRIEE
;
A
#
# COMPACT_ATOMS: atom_id res chain seq x y z
N MET A 1 17.87 -21.68 -9.90
CA MET A 1 17.61 -20.63 -8.87
C MET A 1 18.73 -20.74 -7.85
N ASN A 2 19.31 -19.64 -7.42
CA ASN A 2 20.44 -19.67 -6.49
C ASN A 2 19.93 -20.21 -5.13
N ASP A 3 20.66 -21.15 -4.52
CA ASP A 3 20.31 -21.77 -3.24
C ASP A 3 20.12 -20.74 -2.13
N ASP A 4 20.82 -19.62 -2.18
CA ASP A 4 20.68 -18.50 -1.26
C ASP A 4 19.28 -17.88 -1.32
N ILE A 5 18.75 -17.65 -2.50
CA ILE A 5 17.37 -17.10 -2.66
C ILE A 5 16.34 -18.07 -2.13
N LEU A 6 16.51 -19.36 -2.39
CA LEU A 6 15.58 -20.39 -1.87
C LEU A 6 15.62 -20.47 -0.34
N ASN A 7 16.79 -20.35 0.25
CA ASN A 7 16.94 -20.34 1.70
C ASN A 7 16.32 -19.11 2.33
N PHE A 8 16.53 -17.93 1.75
CA PHE A 8 15.90 -16.68 2.18
C PHE A 8 14.36 -16.78 2.17
N GLU A 9 13.76 -17.29 1.09
CA GLU A 9 12.30 -17.46 1.02
C GLU A 9 11.77 -18.46 2.06
N LYS A 10 12.50 -19.56 2.34
CA LYS A 10 12.14 -20.49 3.43
C LYS A 10 12.18 -19.82 4.81
N GLU A 11 13.24 -19.07 5.09
CA GLU A 11 13.40 -18.35 6.36
C GLU A 11 12.29 -17.31 6.55
N LYS A 12 11.94 -16.59 5.50
CA LYS A 12 10.81 -15.64 5.48
C LYS A 12 9.50 -16.33 5.85
N LEU A 13 9.17 -17.47 5.25
CA LEU A 13 7.96 -18.22 5.56
C LEU A 13 7.93 -18.72 7.00
N ILE A 14 9.07 -19.20 7.52
CA ILE A 14 9.21 -19.61 8.92
C ILE A 14 8.98 -18.41 9.85
N SER A 15 9.56 -17.25 9.54
CA SER A 15 9.39 -16.03 10.32
C SER A 15 7.93 -15.58 10.36
N ILE A 16 7.25 -15.56 9.21
CA ILE A 16 5.81 -15.22 9.11
C ILE A 16 4.97 -16.18 9.96
N SER A 17 5.26 -17.48 9.87
CA SER A 17 4.54 -18.51 10.66
C SER A 17 4.73 -18.32 12.17
N LYS A 18 5.95 -18.01 12.62
CA LYS A 18 6.24 -17.71 14.03
C LYS A 18 5.46 -16.48 14.50
N MET A 19 5.52 -15.38 13.76
CA MET A 19 4.75 -14.16 14.09
C MET A 19 3.25 -14.43 14.16
N LYS A 20 2.71 -15.23 13.23
CA LYS A 20 1.30 -15.60 13.20
C LYS A 20 0.86 -16.41 14.42
N SER A 21 1.73 -17.22 15.00
CA SER A 21 1.44 -18.05 16.19
C SER A 21 1.75 -17.36 17.51
N ASP A 22 2.45 -16.23 17.50
CA ASP A 22 2.83 -15.48 18.71
C ASP A 22 1.64 -14.65 19.22
N SER A 23 1.01 -15.08 20.33
CA SER A 23 -0.12 -14.39 20.93
C SER A 23 0.26 -13.00 21.45
N LYS A 24 1.42 -12.85 22.06
CA LYS A 24 1.90 -11.56 22.58
C LYS A 24 2.09 -10.55 21.45
N MET A 25 2.67 -10.98 20.34
CA MET A 25 2.83 -10.12 19.17
C MET A 25 1.48 -9.68 18.60
N LYS A 26 0.49 -10.58 18.56
CA LYS A 26 -0.88 -10.24 18.13
C LYS A 26 -1.54 -9.22 19.05
N ASP A 27 -1.46 -9.41 20.36
CA ASP A 27 -2.07 -8.53 21.34
C ASP A 27 -1.45 -7.13 21.28
N LEU A 28 -0.11 -7.04 21.24
CA LEU A 28 0.60 -5.76 21.09
C LEU A 28 0.30 -5.09 19.74
N SER A 29 0.19 -5.85 18.67
CA SER A 29 -0.16 -5.30 17.34
C SER A 29 -1.56 -4.71 17.34
N LYS A 30 -2.52 -5.37 17.99
CA LYS A 30 -3.89 -4.89 18.11
C LYS A 30 -3.94 -3.60 18.94
N GLU A 31 -3.30 -3.59 20.10
CA GLU A 31 -3.22 -2.42 20.99
C GLU A 31 -2.58 -1.23 20.24
N TRP A 32 -1.46 -1.47 19.56
CA TRP A 32 -0.81 -0.45 18.76
C TRP A 32 -1.73 0.09 17.64
N PHE A 33 -2.42 -0.80 16.94
CA PHE A 33 -3.32 -0.42 15.85
C PHE A 33 -4.45 0.48 16.36
N GLU A 34 -5.13 0.09 17.46
CA GLU A 34 -6.21 0.86 18.07
C GLU A 34 -5.71 2.26 18.50
N LEU A 35 -4.59 2.31 19.22
CA LEU A 35 -3.99 3.57 19.70
C LEU A 35 -3.51 4.45 18.53
N SER A 36 -2.89 3.86 17.52
CA SER A 36 -2.41 4.59 16.35
C SER A 36 -3.55 5.21 15.54
N PHE A 37 -4.69 4.55 15.49
CA PHE A 37 -5.90 5.06 14.85
C PHE A 37 -6.50 6.26 15.60
N GLU A 38 -6.56 6.21 16.94
CA GLU A 38 -6.98 7.33 17.77
C GLU A 38 -6.14 8.59 17.50
N HIS A 39 -4.85 8.43 17.28
CA HIS A 39 -3.92 9.52 16.94
C HIS A 39 -3.84 9.81 15.42
N ARG A 40 -4.72 9.23 14.62
CA ARG A 40 -4.75 9.42 13.15
C ARG A 40 -3.40 9.14 12.48
N TYR A 41 -2.66 8.17 12.97
CA TYR A 41 -1.35 7.80 12.43
C TYR A 41 -1.31 7.62 10.90
N PRO A 42 -2.29 6.91 10.25
CA PRO A 42 -2.27 6.72 8.80
C PRO A 42 -2.43 8.01 7.98
N TYR A 43 -2.82 9.13 8.62
CA TYR A 43 -2.98 10.43 7.96
C TYR A 43 -1.68 11.24 7.83
N ASN A 44 -0.58 10.73 8.38
CA ASN A 44 0.69 11.49 8.47
C ASN A 44 1.64 11.24 7.29
N PHE A 45 1.23 10.45 6.32
CA PHE A 45 2.10 10.04 5.22
C PHE A 45 1.74 10.73 3.90
N SER A 46 2.71 10.76 3.01
CA SER A 46 2.54 11.25 1.64
C SER A 46 3.27 10.35 0.65
N TRP A 47 2.77 10.28 -0.56
CA TRP A 47 3.45 9.66 -1.68
C TRP A 47 3.74 10.71 -2.74
N LEU A 48 5.02 10.92 -3.07
CA LEU A 48 5.47 11.96 -4.00
C LEU A 48 4.84 13.33 -3.74
N GLY A 49 4.70 13.68 -2.46
CA GLY A 49 4.16 14.96 -2.02
C GLY A 49 2.63 15.06 -1.93
N LEU A 50 1.87 14.02 -2.31
CA LEU A 50 0.42 13.97 -2.08
C LEU A 50 0.12 13.15 -0.82
N PRO A 51 -0.80 13.65 0.05
CA PRO A 51 -1.22 12.89 1.22
C PRO A 51 -1.80 11.54 0.83
N ILE A 52 -1.26 10.48 1.42
CA ILE A 52 -1.77 9.12 1.29
C ILE A 52 -2.25 8.64 2.64
N ILE A 53 -3.55 8.32 2.74
CA ILE A 53 -4.17 7.89 4.01
C ILE A 53 -4.07 6.37 4.08
N GLN A 54 -2.89 5.89 4.48
CA GLN A 54 -2.56 4.48 4.52
C GLN A 54 -1.57 4.17 5.64
N TYR A 55 -1.65 2.96 6.19
CA TYR A 55 -0.56 2.42 7.00
C TYR A 55 0.62 2.04 6.10
N PRO A 56 1.88 2.34 6.50
CA PRO A 56 3.05 2.00 5.68
C PRO A 56 3.16 0.53 5.29
N GLN A 57 2.80 -0.40 6.19
CA GLN A 57 2.79 -1.83 5.91
C GLN A 57 1.78 -2.22 4.82
N ASP A 58 0.64 -1.52 4.73
CA ASP A 58 -0.36 -1.76 3.70
C ASP A 58 0.14 -1.33 2.32
N ILE A 59 0.94 -0.25 2.26
CA ILE A 59 1.59 0.21 1.03
C ILE A 59 2.51 -0.89 0.49
N ILE A 60 3.30 -1.52 1.35
CA ILE A 60 4.18 -2.62 0.96
C ILE A 60 3.38 -3.84 0.50
N ALA A 61 2.33 -4.22 1.24
CA ALA A 61 1.47 -5.35 0.88
C ALA A 61 0.77 -5.13 -0.47
N ILE A 62 0.23 -3.93 -0.70
CA ILE A 62 -0.42 -3.58 -1.97
C ILE A 62 0.60 -3.62 -3.13
N GLN A 63 1.80 -3.10 -2.92
CA GLN A 63 2.86 -3.16 -3.93
C GLN A 63 3.20 -4.61 -4.31
N GLU A 64 3.32 -5.52 -3.33
CA GLU A 64 3.56 -6.94 -3.59
C GLU A 64 2.43 -7.57 -4.41
N ILE A 65 1.16 -7.27 -4.09
CA ILE A 65 0.00 -7.75 -4.83
C ILE A 65 0.03 -7.23 -6.29
N ILE A 66 0.29 -5.95 -6.48
CA ILE A 66 0.37 -5.33 -7.80
C ILE A 66 1.51 -5.98 -8.63
N TRP A 67 2.67 -6.21 -8.01
CA TRP A 67 3.78 -6.88 -8.65
C TRP A 67 3.44 -8.32 -9.06
N GLN A 68 2.78 -9.08 -8.19
CA GLN A 68 2.40 -10.48 -8.47
C GLN A 68 1.31 -10.59 -9.55
N THR A 69 0.33 -9.67 -9.54
CA THR A 69 -0.84 -9.75 -10.43
C THR A 69 -0.66 -9.03 -11.76
N GLN A 70 0.33 -8.13 -11.87
CA GLN A 70 0.62 -7.35 -13.08
C GLN A 70 -0.65 -6.74 -13.73
N PRO A 71 -1.49 -6.00 -12.97
CA PRO A 71 -2.78 -5.55 -13.45
C PRO A 71 -2.64 -4.56 -14.62
N LYS A 72 -3.56 -4.62 -15.57
CA LYS A 72 -3.70 -3.61 -16.64
C LYS A 72 -4.60 -2.45 -16.24
N THR A 73 -5.42 -2.64 -15.23
CA THR A 73 -6.30 -1.60 -14.71
C THR A 73 -6.41 -1.74 -13.21
N ILE A 74 -6.18 -0.64 -12.49
CA ILE A 74 -6.45 -0.51 -11.06
C ILE A 74 -7.59 0.49 -10.90
N ILE A 75 -8.62 0.12 -10.17
CA ILE A 75 -9.77 0.99 -9.87
C ILE A 75 -9.81 1.21 -8.36
N GLU A 76 -9.85 2.46 -7.94
CA GLU A 76 -10.01 2.84 -6.54
C GLU A 76 -11.29 3.65 -6.37
N THR A 77 -12.11 3.27 -5.40
CA THR A 77 -13.29 4.02 -4.96
C THR A 77 -12.98 4.74 -3.66
N GLY A 78 -13.27 6.05 -3.60
CA GLY A 78 -12.91 6.89 -2.45
C GLY A 78 -11.43 7.28 -2.49
N ILE A 79 -11.10 8.28 -3.30
CA ILE A 79 -9.69 8.68 -3.56
C ILE A 79 -9.11 9.69 -2.56
N ALA A 80 -9.96 10.25 -1.69
CA ALA A 80 -9.59 11.26 -0.70
C ALA A 80 -8.73 12.41 -1.32
N ARG A 81 -7.42 12.44 -1.04
CA ARG A 81 -6.51 13.47 -1.54
C ARG A 81 -5.68 13.02 -2.76
N GLY A 82 -5.89 11.79 -3.23
CA GLY A 82 -5.29 11.24 -4.44
C GLY A 82 -3.90 10.63 -4.28
N GLY A 83 -3.34 10.59 -3.08
CA GLY A 83 -2.00 10.02 -2.86
C GLY A 83 -1.91 8.54 -3.24
N SER A 84 -2.96 7.76 -3.01
CA SER A 84 -3.02 6.36 -3.42
C SER A 84 -3.06 6.19 -4.94
N LEU A 85 -3.78 7.06 -5.66
CA LEU A 85 -3.78 7.04 -7.14
C LEU A 85 -2.38 7.26 -7.70
N ILE A 86 -1.64 8.23 -7.14
CA ILE A 86 -0.26 8.50 -7.56
C ILE A 86 0.67 7.34 -7.19
N PHE A 87 0.45 6.72 -6.03
CA PHE A 87 1.16 5.50 -5.66
C PHE A 87 0.96 4.37 -6.69
N TYR A 88 -0.27 4.04 -7.03
CA TYR A 88 -0.56 3.01 -8.04
C TYR A 88 -0.02 3.39 -9.41
N SER A 89 -0.18 4.65 -9.82
CA SER A 89 0.32 5.14 -11.11
C SER A 89 1.83 5.06 -11.20
N SER A 90 2.55 5.36 -10.11
CA SER A 90 4.01 5.23 -10.06
C SER A 90 4.47 3.79 -10.22
N LEU A 91 3.77 2.83 -9.61
CA LEU A 91 4.06 1.40 -9.76
C LEU A 91 3.78 0.91 -11.17
N ILE A 92 2.63 1.24 -11.74
CA ILE A 92 2.28 0.89 -13.14
C ILE A 92 3.32 1.45 -14.11
N LYS A 93 3.75 2.69 -13.90
CA LYS A 93 4.78 3.32 -14.73
C LYS A 93 6.13 2.61 -14.61
N LEU A 94 6.57 2.27 -13.41
CA LEU A 94 7.84 1.56 -13.17
C LEU A 94 7.81 0.15 -13.76
N MET A 95 6.69 -0.56 -13.70
CA MET A 95 6.53 -1.88 -14.30
C MET A 95 6.52 -1.85 -15.84
N GLY A 96 6.22 -0.70 -16.45
CA GLY A 96 6.24 -0.54 -17.89
C GLY A 96 5.21 -1.39 -18.65
N ASN A 97 4.16 -1.85 -17.94
CA ASN A 97 3.18 -2.77 -18.51
C ASN A 97 2.05 -2.11 -19.29
N GLY A 98 2.05 -0.75 -19.40
CA GLY A 98 1.03 0.02 -20.12
C GLY A 98 -0.34 0.05 -19.42
N GLY A 99 -0.38 -0.26 -18.14
CA GLY A 99 -1.60 -0.23 -17.34
C GLY A 99 -2.10 1.19 -17.04
N LYS A 100 -3.29 1.31 -16.47
CA LYS A 100 -3.93 2.56 -16.08
C LYS A 100 -4.54 2.48 -14.69
N VAL A 101 -4.68 3.63 -14.05
CA VAL A 101 -5.35 3.79 -12.76
C VAL A 101 -6.58 4.67 -12.92
N ILE A 102 -7.69 4.27 -12.33
CA ILE A 102 -8.97 4.99 -12.39
C ILE A 102 -9.43 5.25 -10.95
N GLY A 103 -9.54 6.51 -10.59
CA GLY A 103 -10.12 6.94 -9.33
C GLY A 103 -11.58 7.30 -9.47
N ILE A 104 -12.42 6.84 -8.55
CA ILE A 104 -13.86 7.16 -8.50
C ILE A 104 -14.16 7.73 -7.12
N ASP A 105 -14.73 8.94 -7.09
CA ASP A 105 -15.17 9.58 -5.85
C ASP A 105 -16.44 10.39 -6.10
N ILE A 106 -17.23 10.59 -5.06
CA ILE A 106 -18.44 11.42 -5.11
C ILE A 106 -18.12 12.92 -5.16
N ASP A 107 -16.95 13.32 -4.66
CA ASP A 107 -16.48 14.71 -4.62
C ASP A 107 -14.96 14.80 -4.86
N ILE A 108 -14.57 15.02 -6.09
CA ILE A 108 -13.17 15.27 -6.44
C ILE A 108 -12.94 16.78 -6.44
N ARG A 109 -12.38 17.27 -5.33
CA ARG A 109 -12.05 18.70 -5.18
C ARG A 109 -11.07 19.17 -6.25
N LYS A 110 -11.31 20.34 -6.80
CA LYS A 110 -10.52 20.91 -7.92
C LYS A 110 -9.01 20.90 -7.66
N HIS A 111 -8.58 21.31 -6.45
CA HIS A 111 -7.17 21.34 -6.10
C HIS A 111 -6.51 19.95 -5.97
N ASN A 112 -7.29 18.92 -5.64
CA ASN A 112 -6.79 17.54 -5.65
C ASN A 112 -6.70 17.03 -7.09
N ARG A 113 -7.70 17.35 -7.90
CA ARG A 113 -7.75 16.93 -9.31
C ARG A 113 -6.55 17.45 -10.10
N SER A 114 -6.22 18.74 -10.00
CA SER A 114 -5.05 19.30 -10.69
C SER A 114 -3.77 18.53 -10.34
N ARG A 115 -3.56 18.22 -9.06
CA ARG A 115 -2.35 17.54 -8.60
C ARG A 115 -2.29 16.05 -8.98
N ILE A 116 -3.44 15.43 -9.24
CA ILE A 116 -3.52 14.02 -9.66
C ILE A 116 -3.27 13.90 -11.17
N GLU A 117 -3.74 14.89 -11.94
CA GLU A 117 -3.69 14.87 -13.41
C GLU A 117 -2.36 15.46 -13.98
N GLU A 118 -1.54 16.12 -13.17
CA GLU A 118 -0.17 16.59 -13.53
C GLU A 118 0.82 15.41 -13.64
#